data_f9668928700b660ad605906a2727d630
#
_entry.id   f9668928700b660ad605906a2727d630
#
_cell.length_a   1.000
_cell.length_b   1.000
_cell.length_c   1.000
_cell.angle_alpha   90.00
_cell.angle_beta   90.00
_cell.angle_gamma   90.00
#
_symmetry.space_group_name_H-M   'P 1'
#
loop_
_entity.id
_entity.type
_entity.pdbx_description
1 polymer ?
#
loop_
_entity_poly.entity_id
_entity_poly.type
_entity_poly.pdbx_seq_one_letter_code
_entity_poly.pdbx_strand_id
1 'polypeptide(L)'
;METDSISQQKLSKTEKKLRQKQMKARHTLFRHEGIECVSYPTKSLVIANGGLGNGVSRCQLLCVVEECGLVEALLMPPNKPYSFVTFGRTEDSKRAHDSLNGKEIMLEDSGQNVVLYFNFVEKVPWEDMMPTALPPGLKIIEDLVSPEEERQLLESIDWAEDESIPTAQQSLKHRRVKHFGYEFRYDNNNVDRDRPLPGGLPDICNTLLAKCLKMGYIKEKPDQLTINQYEPGQGIPPHIDTHSAFEDEIIALSLGAEIVMDFKHPDGHVAGIMLPQRSLLVMSGESRYLWTHGITPRKFDIIQASEVQKVRAVTADIGDLTLNKRRERTSFTFRKVRRSPCNCSYPSVCDSQREDTAPSFPINEREASKLEEKYVHEVYEGIATHFSSTRHSPWPRVVEFLRGLPCGAVVADVGCGNGKYLGVSKDLYTFGCDRSMTLMDICGEKGFQAFVCDALCVPLRSGSCDACISIAVIHHFSTVERRLATLCELVRLLRPGGKALVYVWALEQEFNKQKSKYLKEKRASRVTLEEFSSDAVKETECSGLVAGLKEAVI
;
A
#
# COMPACT_ATOMS: atom_id res chain seq x y z
N MET A 1 24.78 -57.91 -21.90
CA MET A 1 25.08 -56.69 -21.16
C MET A 1 25.00 -55.53 -22.14
N GLU A 2 23.81 -55.00 -22.35
CA GLU A 2 23.60 -53.81 -23.14
C GLU A 2 23.29 -52.66 -22.15
N THR A 3 24.21 -51.72 -22.11
CA THR A 3 24.09 -50.50 -21.30
C THR A 3 23.33 -49.48 -22.11
N ASP A 4 22.05 -49.25 -21.77
CA ASP A 4 21.24 -48.16 -22.29
C ASP A 4 21.81 -46.81 -21.84
N SER A 5 22.53 -46.15 -22.73
CA SER A 5 22.96 -44.78 -22.62
C SER A 5 21.78 -43.85 -22.97
N ILE A 6 21.04 -43.43 -21.97
CA ILE A 6 20.02 -42.37 -22.11
C ILE A 6 20.76 -41.06 -22.42
N SER A 7 20.73 -40.65 -23.69
CA SER A 7 21.27 -39.38 -24.18
C SER A 7 20.49 -38.23 -23.50
N GLN A 8 21.14 -37.52 -22.60
CA GLN A 8 20.64 -36.24 -22.06
C GLN A 8 20.61 -35.20 -23.21
N GLN A 9 19.46 -35.04 -23.85
CA GLN A 9 19.23 -33.95 -24.79
C GLN A 9 19.42 -32.60 -24.07
N LYS A 10 20.38 -31.79 -24.56
CA LYS A 10 20.61 -30.43 -24.05
C LYS A 10 19.39 -29.55 -24.34
N LEU A 11 18.62 -29.24 -23.30
CA LEU A 11 17.48 -28.32 -23.37
C LEU A 11 17.91 -26.98 -23.99
N SER A 12 17.07 -26.46 -24.88
CA SER A 12 17.22 -25.11 -25.46
C SER A 12 17.20 -24.02 -24.40
N LYS A 13 17.69 -22.82 -24.70
CA LYS A 13 17.65 -21.67 -23.78
C LYS A 13 16.20 -21.32 -23.38
N THR A 14 15.28 -21.48 -24.31
CA THR A 14 13.84 -21.21 -24.11
C THR A 14 13.20 -22.21 -23.13
N GLU A 15 13.47 -23.51 -23.32
CA GLU A 15 13.00 -24.56 -22.42
C GLU A 15 13.58 -24.44 -21.01
N LYS A 16 14.84 -24.06 -20.87
CA LYS A 16 15.45 -23.80 -19.56
C LYS A 16 14.76 -22.64 -18.85
N LYS A 17 14.44 -21.55 -19.58
CA LYS A 17 13.73 -20.38 -19.04
C LYS A 17 12.29 -20.73 -18.63
N LEU A 18 11.59 -21.53 -19.44
CA LEU A 18 10.25 -22.03 -19.15
C LEU A 18 10.26 -22.87 -17.85
N ARG A 19 11.16 -23.85 -17.74
CA ARG A 19 11.32 -24.68 -16.53
C ARG A 19 11.59 -23.86 -15.28
N GLN A 20 12.47 -22.86 -15.37
CA GLN A 20 12.75 -21.98 -14.22
C GLN A 20 11.50 -21.21 -13.78
N LYS A 21 10.69 -20.73 -14.72
CA LYS A 21 9.44 -20.02 -14.43
C LYS A 21 8.40 -20.94 -13.81
N GLN A 22 8.25 -22.17 -14.32
CA GLN A 22 7.36 -23.19 -13.74
C GLN A 22 7.79 -23.58 -12.32
N MET A 23 9.09 -23.78 -12.06
CA MET A 23 9.59 -24.07 -10.71
C MET A 23 9.29 -22.93 -9.74
N LYS A 24 9.47 -21.68 -10.18
CA LYS A 24 9.12 -20.51 -9.36
C LYS A 24 7.61 -20.45 -9.05
N ALA A 25 6.77 -20.78 -10.04
CA ALA A 25 5.32 -20.85 -9.86
C ALA A 25 4.91 -21.94 -8.85
N ARG A 26 5.51 -23.14 -8.93
CA ARG A 26 5.31 -24.24 -7.96
C ARG A 26 5.67 -23.82 -6.54
N HIS A 27 6.83 -23.18 -6.37
CA HIS A 27 7.26 -22.72 -5.05
C HIS A 27 6.34 -21.62 -4.47
N THR A 28 5.84 -20.73 -5.33
CA THR A 28 4.88 -19.70 -4.93
C THR A 28 3.57 -20.32 -4.48
N LEU A 29 3.04 -21.30 -5.21
CA LEU A 29 1.82 -22.00 -4.87
C LEU A 29 1.94 -22.74 -3.53
N PHE A 30 3.03 -23.51 -3.36
CA PHE A 30 3.27 -24.23 -2.12
C PHE A 30 3.34 -23.30 -0.91
N ARG A 31 4.03 -22.15 -1.04
CA ARG A 31 4.14 -21.14 0.02
C ARG A 31 2.80 -20.51 0.39
N HIS A 32 1.94 -20.26 -0.60
CA HIS A 32 0.67 -19.54 -0.40
C HIS A 32 -0.48 -20.44 0.03
N GLU A 33 -0.55 -21.64 -0.51
CA GLU A 33 -1.71 -22.54 -0.36
C GLU A 33 -1.34 -23.90 0.24
N GLY A 34 -0.06 -24.20 0.44
CA GLY A 34 0.39 -25.53 0.89
C GLY A 34 0.16 -26.65 -0.13
N ILE A 35 -0.12 -26.29 -1.41
CA ILE A 35 -0.44 -27.25 -2.47
C ILE A 35 0.80 -27.59 -3.26
N GLU A 36 1.07 -28.90 -3.40
CA GLU A 36 2.16 -29.42 -4.22
C GLU A 36 1.70 -29.68 -5.66
N CYS A 37 2.55 -29.28 -6.62
CA CYS A 37 2.34 -29.63 -8.01
C CYS A 37 2.94 -31.01 -8.30
N VAL A 38 2.17 -31.84 -9.03
CA VAL A 38 2.58 -33.18 -9.42
C VAL A 38 3.16 -33.21 -10.84
N SER A 39 3.89 -34.29 -11.18
CA SER A 39 4.52 -34.47 -12.49
C SER A 39 3.68 -35.30 -13.49
N TYR A 40 2.61 -35.90 -13.03
CA TYR A 40 1.68 -36.70 -13.82
C TYR A 40 0.39 -35.95 -14.10
N PRO A 41 -0.31 -36.24 -15.20
CA PRO A 41 -1.56 -35.60 -15.54
C PRO A 41 -2.65 -35.88 -14.51
N THR A 42 -3.35 -34.82 -14.08
CA THR A 42 -4.56 -34.85 -13.25
C THR A 42 -5.66 -34.06 -13.96
N LYS A 43 -6.91 -34.13 -13.50
CA LYS A 43 -7.99 -33.31 -14.05
C LYS A 43 -7.81 -31.82 -13.78
N SER A 44 -7.06 -31.47 -12.75
CA SER A 44 -6.92 -30.09 -12.28
C SER A 44 -5.53 -29.52 -12.55
N LEU A 45 -5.51 -28.27 -12.99
CA LEU A 45 -4.29 -27.51 -13.25
C LEU A 45 -4.31 -26.20 -12.45
N VAL A 46 -3.15 -25.81 -11.95
CA VAL A 46 -2.90 -24.42 -11.54
C VAL A 46 -2.32 -23.65 -12.73
N ILE A 47 -2.84 -22.46 -12.95
CA ILE A 47 -2.42 -21.53 -14.02
C ILE A 47 -1.72 -20.35 -13.36
N ALA A 48 -0.39 -20.41 -13.30
CA ALA A 48 0.39 -19.29 -12.80
C ALA A 48 0.38 -18.11 -13.77
N ASN A 49 0.34 -16.90 -13.25
CA ASN A 49 0.07 -15.63 -13.91
C ASN A 49 -1.35 -15.50 -14.48
N GLY A 50 -2.19 -16.52 -14.44
CA GLY A 50 -3.58 -16.51 -14.89
C GLY A 50 -4.59 -16.05 -13.85
N GLY A 51 -4.16 -15.38 -12.79
CA GLY A 51 -5.04 -14.95 -11.70
C GLY A 51 -5.51 -13.52 -11.78
N LEU A 52 -6.55 -13.21 -11.00
CA LEU A 52 -7.12 -11.85 -10.86
C LEU A 52 -6.07 -10.82 -10.42
N GLY A 53 -5.10 -11.24 -9.58
CA GLY A 53 -4.00 -10.39 -9.14
C GLY A 53 -3.06 -9.91 -10.26
N ASN A 54 -3.08 -10.57 -11.42
CA ASN A 54 -2.32 -10.17 -12.62
C ASN A 54 -3.18 -9.44 -13.67
N GLY A 55 -4.46 -9.17 -13.37
CA GLY A 55 -5.36 -8.49 -14.29
C GLY A 55 -5.97 -9.41 -15.36
N VAL A 56 -5.92 -10.73 -15.17
CA VAL A 56 -6.59 -11.70 -16.07
C VAL A 56 -8.04 -11.84 -15.63
N SER A 57 -8.98 -11.52 -16.51
CA SER A 57 -10.41 -11.68 -16.23
C SER A 57 -10.84 -13.15 -16.36
N ARG A 58 -11.93 -13.51 -15.70
CA ARG A 58 -12.51 -14.86 -15.80
C ARG A 58 -12.88 -15.23 -17.24
N CYS A 59 -13.51 -14.29 -17.96
CA CYS A 59 -13.92 -14.50 -19.32
C CYS A 59 -12.74 -14.76 -20.27
N GLN A 60 -11.67 -13.98 -20.14
CA GLN A 60 -10.45 -14.17 -20.92
C GLN A 60 -9.81 -15.54 -20.69
N LEU A 61 -9.74 -15.96 -19.42
CA LEU A 61 -9.13 -17.23 -19.08
C LEU A 61 -9.99 -18.41 -19.56
N LEU A 62 -11.32 -18.34 -19.37
CA LEU A 62 -12.26 -19.36 -19.86
C LEU A 62 -12.14 -19.53 -21.38
N CYS A 63 -12.15 -18.43 -22.17
CA CYS A 63 -12.01 -18.50 -23.61
C CYS A 63 -10.74 -19.26 -24.05
N VAL A 64 -9.64 -19.11 -23.29
CA VAL A 64 -8.37 -19.79 -23.62
C VAL A 64 -8.40 -21.27 -23.25
N VAL A 65 -8.97 -21.64 -22.07
CA VAL A 65 -8.91 -23.03 -21.59
C VAL A 65 -10.00 -23.91 -22.17
N GLU A 66 -11.18 -23.35 -22.52
CA GLU A 66 -12.29 -24.08 -23.16
C GLU A 66 -11.95 -24.60 -24.56
N GLU A 67 -10.97 -23.99 -25.26
CA GLU A 67 -10.42 -24.53 -26.51
C GLU A 67 -9.83 -25.92 -26.35
N CYS A 68 -9.43 -26.29 -25.13
CA CYS A 68 -8.79 -27.58 -24.85
C CYS A 68 -9.74 -28.67 -24.37
N GLY A 69 -10.97 -28.35 -23.98
CA GLY A 69 -11.94 -29.33 -23.53
C GLY A 69 -12.98 -28.73 -22.56
N LEU A 70 -13.85 -29.62 -22.06
CA LEU A 70 -14.91 -29.21 -21.12
C LEU A 70 -14.32 -28.82 -19.78
N VAL A 71 -14.50 -27.55 -19.39
CA VAL A 71 -14.14 -27.03 -18.08
C VAL A 71 -15.28 -27.29 -17.10
N GLU A 72 -15.03 -28.07 -16.05
CA GLU A 72 -15.99 -28.33 -14.96
C GLU A 72 -15.96 -27.22 -13.90
N ALA A 73 -14.77 -26.69 -13.60
CA ALA A 73 -14.63 -25.63 -12.60
C ALA A 73 -13.44 -24.70 -12.92
N LEU A 74 -13.60 -23.43 -12.64
CA LEU A 74 -12.55 -22.42 -12.67
C LEU A 74 -12.57 -21.61 -11.38
N LEU A 75 -11.58 -21.79 -10.52
CA LEU A 75 -11.39 -21.03 -9.28
C LEU A 75 -10.34 -19.96 -9.50
N MET A 76 -10.71 -18.69 -9.28
CA MET A 76 -9.81 -17.54 -9.35
C MET A 76 -9.77 -16.84 -7.99
N PRO A 77 -8.83 -17.22 -7.08
CA PRO A 77 -8.76 -16.62 -5.76
C PRO A 77 -8.50 -15.11 -5.82
N PRO A 78 -9.15 -14.31 -4.96
CA PRO A 78 -9.00 -12.86 -4.97
C PRO A 78 -7.56 -12.44 -4.70
N ASN A 79 -7.09 -11.46 -5.46
CA ASN A 79 -5.73 -10.88 -5.36
C ASN A 79 -4.56 -11.87 -5.54
N LYS A 80 -4.82 -13.10 -5.97
CA LYS A 80 -3.75 -14.07 -6.26
C LYS A 80 -3.29 -13.97 -7.72
N PRO A 81 -2.01 -14.25 -8.00
CA PRO A 81 -1.47 -14.22 -9.36
C PRO A 81 -1.72 -15.53 -10.14
N TYR A 82 -2.48 -16.45 -9.60
CA TYR A 82 -2.79 -17.76 -10.18
C TYR A 82 -4.28 -18.08 -10.07
N SER A 83 -4.71 -19.05 -10.87
CA SER A 83 -6.05 -19.64 -10.87
C SER A 83 -5.95 -21.15 -10.95
N PHE A 84 -7.05 -21.84 -10.70
CA PHE A 84 -7.16 -23.29 -10.83
C PHE A 84 -8.27 -23.61 -11.83
N VAL A 85 -8.00 -24.53 -12.74
CA VAL A 85 -8.99 -25.04 -13.68
C VAL A 85 -9.11 -26.55 -13.53
N THR A 86 -10.34 -27.05 -13.45
CA THR A 86 -10.65 -28.48 -13.44
C THR A 86 -11.39 -28.84 -14.71
N PHE A 87 -10.88 -29.83 -15.44
CA PHE A 87 -11.48 -30.35 -16.67
C PHE A 87 -12.29 -31.62 -16.38
N GLY A 88 -13.26 -31.92 -17.22
CA GLY A 88 -14.05 -33.14 -17.13
C GLY A 88 -13.22 -34.42 -17.34
N ARG A 89 -12.12 -34.31 -18.11
CA ARG A 89 -11.22 -35.44 -18.44
C ARG A 89 -9.78 -35.06 -18.23
N THR A 90 -8.96 -36.03 -17.84
CA THR A 90 -7.51 -35.86 -17.69
C THR A 90 -6.81 -35.60 -19.04
N GLU A 91 -7.37 -36.11 -20.15
CA GLU A 91 -6.83 -35.87 -21.50
C GLU A 91 -6.96 -34.41 -21.92
N ASP A 92 -8.07 -33.74 -21.52
CA ASP A 92 -8.31 -32.33 -21.82
C ASP A 92 -7.36 -31.43 -21.00
N SER A 93 -7.16 -31.72 -19.71
CA SER A 93 -6.17 -31.03 -18.89
C SER A 93 -4.75 -31.19 -19.40
N LYS A 94 -4.39 -32.41 -19.86
CA LYS A 94 -3.09 -32.68 -20.48
C LYS A 94 -2.93 -31.87 -21.77
N ARG A 95 -3.96 -31.82 -22.61
CA ARG A 95 -3.96 -31.00 -23.84
C ARG A 95 -3.75 -29.52 -23.51
N ALA A 96 -4.45 -28.99 -22.50
CA ALA A 96 -4.29 -27.62 -22.05
C ALA A 96 -2.88 -27.35 -21.54
N HIS A 97 -2.32 -28.25 -20.73
CA HIS A 97 -0.94 -28.15 -20.26
C HIS A 97 0.06 -28.12 -21.42
N ASP A 98 -0.07 -29.01 -22.40
CA ASP A 98 0.90 -29.17 -23.48
C ASP A 98 0.79 -28.03 -24.54
N SER A 99 -0.42 -27.52 -24.83
CA SER A 99 -0.65 -26.51 -25.85
C SER A 99 -0.60 -25.06 -25.34
N LEU A 100 -0.96 -24.82 -24.09
CA LEU A 100 -1.09 -23.47 -23.53
C LEU A 100 0.07 -23.06 -22.63
N ASN A 101 0.96 -23.99 -22.26
CA ASN A 101 2.07 -23.71 -21.36
C ASN A 101 3.11 -22.79 -22.02
N GLY A 102 3.25 -21.58 -21.52
CA GLY A 102 4.08 -20.54 -22.11
C GLY A 102 3.36 -19.66 -23.15
N LYS A 103 2.04 -19.88 -23.38
CA LYS A 103 1.22 -19.04 -24.25
C LYS A 103 1.11 -17.62 -23.66
N GLU A 104 1.26 -16.62 -24.50
CA GLU A 104 0.97 -15.24 -24.18
C GLU A 104 -0.49 -14.91 -24.45
N ILE A 105 -1.12 -14.24 -23.48
CA ILE A 105 -2.44 -13.62 -23.64
C ILE A 105 -2.30 -12.12 -23.48
N MET A 106 -2.98 -11.36 -24.32
CA MET A 106 -3.04 -9.91 -24.21
C MET A 106 -4.21 -9.51 -23.32
N LEU A 107 -3.92 -8.73 -22.27
CA LEU A 107 -4.96 -8.19 -21.39
C LEU A 107 -5.74 -7.11 -22.12
N GLU A 108 -7.06 -7.27 -22.22
CA GLU A 108 -7.96 -6.36 -22.94
C GLU A 108 -7.86 -4.92 -22.47
N ASP A 109 -7.68 -4.74 -21.15
CA ASP A 109 -7.72 -3.42 -20.52
C ASP A 109 -6.39 -2.67 -20.51
N SER A 110 -5.26 -3.37 -20.52
CA SER A 110 -3.93 -2.75 -20.37
C SER A 110 -3.06 -2.87 -21.61
N GLY A 111 -3.45 -3.70 -22.57
CA GLY A 111 -2.63 -4.05 -23.73
C GLY A 111 -1.30 -4.74 -23.36
N GLN A 112 -1.16 -5.18 -22.11
CA GLN A 112 0.04 -5.90 -21.66
C GLN A 112 -0.11 -7.40 -21.91
N ASN A 113 0.98 -8.03 -22.32
CA ASN A 113 1.01 -9.49 -22.49
C ASN A 113 1.36 -10.18 -21.17
N VAL A 114 0.60 -11.23 -20.86
CA VAL A 114 0.86 -12.13 -19.73
C VAL A 114 1.13 -13.53 -20.24
N VAL A 115 2.21 -14.15 -19.75
CA VAL A 115 2.58 -15.52 -20.11
C VAL A 115 2.00 -16.48 -19.07
N LEU A 116 1.19 -17.44 -19.50
CA LEU A 116 0.57 -18.44 -18.65
C LEU A 116 1.49 -19.65 -18.45
N TYR A 117 1.58 -20.18 -17.22
CA TYR A 117 2.32 -21.39 -16.89
C TYR A 117 1.41 -22.39 -16.19
N PHE A 118 1.28 -23.58 -16.76
CA PHE A 118 0.39 -24.63 -16.29
C PHE A 118 1.19 -25.68 -15.51
N ASN A 119 0.65 -26.14 -14.37
CA ASN A 119 1.16 -27.29 -13.63
C ASN A 119 -0.02 -28.12 -13.12
N PHE A 120 0.17 -29.47 -13.07
CA PHE A 120 -0.84 -30.36 -12.52
C PHE A 120 -0.88 -30.29 -11.00
N VAL A 121 -2.10 -30.36 -10.44
CA VAL A 121 -2.37 -30.40 -8.99
C VAL A 121 -3.42 -31.47 -8.69
N GLU A 122 -3.28 -32.15 -7.54
CA GLU A 122 -4.28 -33.13 -7.10
C GLU A 122 -5.42 -32.47 -6.32
N LYS A 123 -5.12 -31.36 -5.63
CA LYS A 123 -6.07 -30.64 -4.78
C LYS A 123 -6.23 -29.21 -5.29
N VAL A 124 -7.46 -28.74 -5.29
CA VAL A 124 -7.82 -27.35 -5.55
C VAL A 124 -8.34 -26.77 -4.23
N PRO A 125 -7.86 -25.60 -3.78
CA PRO A 125 -8.38 -25.00 -2.56
C PRO A 125 -9.79 -24.48 -2.84
N TRP A 126 -10.75 -24.88 -2.03
CA TRP A 126 -12.09 -24.32 -2.02
C TRP A 126 -12.12 -23.33 -0.86
N GLU A 127 -12.12 -22.04 -1.13
CA GLU A 127 -12.45 -21.05 -0.12
C GLU A 127 -13.97 -20.99 0.00
N ASP A 128 -14.49 -21.22 1.21
CA ASP A 128 -15.88 -20.92 1.58
C ASP A 128 -16.05 -19.39 1.55
N MET A 129 -16.31 -18.82 0.38
CA MET A 129 -16.69 -17.42 0.23
C MET A 129 -18.16 -17.28 0.61
N MET A 130 -18.43 -17.25 1.92
CA MET A 130 -19.75 -16.88 2.41
C MET A 130 -20.08 -15.46 1.94
N PRO A 131 -21.32 -15.19 1.47
CA PRO A 131 -21.76 -13.82 1.23
C PRO A 131 -21.54 -13.02 2.51
N THR A 132 -20.67 -12.04 2.47
CA THR A 132 -20.37 -11.24 3.65
C THR A 132 -21.60 -10.41 3.97
N ALA A 133 -22.21 -10.63 5.12
CA ALA A 133 -23.31 -9.79 5.60
C ALA A 133 -22.83 -8.35 5.70
N LEU A 134 -23.70 -7.39 5.38
CA LEU A 134 -23.38 -5.98 5.53
C LEU A 134 -23.04 -5.67 7.00
N PRO A 135 -22.02 -4.84 7.26
CA PRO A 135 -21.76 -4.34 8.61
C PRO A 135 -23.05 -3.78 9.27
N PRO A 136 -23.28 -4.08 10.54
CA PRO A 136 -24.49 -3.60 11.21
C PRO A 136 -24.61 -2.06 11.14
N GLY A 137 -25.79 -1.56 10.74
CA GLY A 137 -26.05 -0.14 10.54
C GLY A 137 -25.63 0.42 9.16
N LEU A 138 -25.05 -0.43 8.29
CA LEU A 138 -24.77 -0.05 6.91
C LEU A 138 -25.97 -0.30 6.01
N LYS A 139 -26.30 0.69 5.17
CA LYS A 139 -27.36 0.57 4.16
C LYS A 139 -26.85 1.11 2.83
N ILE A 140 -27.27 0.48 1.74
CA ILE A 140 -27.01 0.94 0.38
C ILE A 140 -28.36 1.13 -0.32
N ILE A 141 -28.58 2.32 -0.85
CA ILE A 141 -29.78 2.68 -1.60
C ILE A 141 -29.35 2.94 -3.02
N GLU A 142 -29.72 2.05 -3.93
CA GLU A 142 -29.41 2.16 -5.34
C GLU A 142 -30.29 3.20 -6.05
N ASP A 143 -29.77 3.78 -7.12
CA ASP A 143 -30.45 4.76 -7.98
C ASP A 143 -31.17 5.88 -7.20
N LEU A 144 -30.53 6.39 -6.13
CA LEU A 144 -31.09 7.48 -5.33
C LEU A 144 -31.33 8.76 -6.16
N VAL A 145 -30.44 9.01 -7.10
CA VAL A 145 -30.52 10.13 -8.07
C VAL A 145 -30.64 9.61 -9.48
N SER A 146 -31.37 10.35 -10.32
CA SER A 146 -31.47 10.07 -11.76
C SER A 146 -30.16 10.39 -12.48
N PRO A 147 -29.95 9.88 -13.70
CA PRO A 147 -28.79 10.24 -14.52
C PRO A 147 -28.66 11.75 -14.77
N GLU A 148 -29.79 12.46 -14.88
CA GLU A 148 -29.78 13.90 -15.07
C GLU A 148 -29.37 14.66 -13.80
N GLU A 149 -29.86 14.24 -12.63
CA GLU A 149 -29.44 14.81 -11.35
C GLU A 149 -27.95 14.54 -11.09
N GLU A 150 -27.45 13.34 -11.45
CA GLU A 150 -26.02 13.01 -11.39
C GLU A 150 -25.20 13.96 -12.24
N ARG A 151 -25.59 14.19 -13.50
CA ARG A 151 -24.90 15.10 -14.41
C ARG A 151 -24.83 16.51 -13.83
N GLN A 152 -25.96 17.04 -13.33
CA GLN A 152 -26.03 18.38 -12.72
C GLN A 152 -25.15 18.50 -11.48
N LEU A 153 -25.12 17.48 -10.61
CA LEU A 153 -24.25 17.44 -9.45
C LEU A 153 -22.78 17.45 -9.83
N LEU A 154 -22.38 16.66 -10.81
CA LEU A 154 -20.99 16.61 -11.29
C LEU A 154 -20.56 17.92 -11.97
N GLU A 155 -21.42 18.53 -12.78
CA GLU A 155 -21.15 19.82 -13.44
C GLU A 155 -21.10 21.00 -12.45
N SER A 156 -21.77 20.88 -11.31
CA SER A 156 -21.76 21.94 -10.28
C SER A 156 -20.43 22.07 -9.53
N ILE A 157 -19.51 21.11 -9.70
CA ILE A 157 -18.22 21.12 -8.99
C ILE A 157 -17.24 22.01 -9.74
N ASP A 158 -17.00 23.19 -9.23
CA ASP A 158 -15.86 23.99 -9.67
C ASP A 158 -14.57 23.46 -9.03
N TRP A 159 -13.70 22.89 -9.86
CA TRP A 159 -12.38 22.41 -9.46
C TRP A 159 -11.27 23.45 -9.68
N ALA A 160 -11.61 24.70 -10.01
CA ALA A 160 -10.63 25.77 -10.09
C ALA A 160 -9.91 25.92 -8.74
N GLU A 161 -8.61 26.08 -8.80
CA GLU A 161 -7.77 26.29 -7.61
C GLU A 161 -8.12 27.66 -7.02
N ASP A 162 -8.63 27.69 -5.81
CA ASP A 162 -8.72 28.91 -5.01
C ASP A 162 -7.31 29.21 -4.48
N GLU A 163 -6.64 30.19 -5.07
CA GLU A 163 -5.28 30.62 -4.68
C GLU A 163 -5.18 31.08 -3.21
N SER A 164 -6.32 31.26 -2.54
CA SER A 164 -6.41 31.65 -1.12
C SER A 164 -6.30 30.47 -0.15
N ILE A 165 -6.37 29.20 -0.63
CA ILE A 165 -6.35 28.01 0.23
C ILE A 165 -4.89 27.55 0.43
N PRO A 166 -4.42 27.36 1.68
CA PRO A 166 -3.07 26.89 1.96
C PRO A 166 -2.76 25.56 1.29
N THR A 167 -1.57 25.44 0.73
CA THR A 167 -0.98 24.31 -0.01
C THR A 167 -1.10 22.92 0.65
N ALA A 168 -1.52 22.83 1.90
CA ALA A 168 -1.76 21.55 2.62
C ALA A 168 -2.89 20.71 2.00
N GLN A 169 -3.89 21.32 1.35
CA GLN A 169 -4.97 20.58 0.66
C GLN A 169 -4.56 20.07 -0.73
N GLN A 170 -3.61 20.72 -1.38
CA GLN A 170 -3.11 20.30 -2.70
C GLN A 170 -2.25 19.03 -2.64
N SER A 171 -1.82 18.60 -1.45
CA SER A 171 -0.88 17.48 -1.27
C SER A 171 -1.51 16.10 -1.10
N LEU A 172 -2.85 15.96 -1.19
CA LEU A 172 -3.49 14.64 -1.18
C LEU A 172 -3.26 13.92 -2.52
N LYS A 173 -2.08 13.32 -2.66
CA LYS A 173 -1.55 12.66 -3.88
C LYS A 173 -2.45 11.55 -4.47
N HIS A 174 -3.52 11.16 -3.78
CA HIS A 174 -4.32 9.98 -4.10
C HIS A 174 -5.79 10.28 -4.41
N ARG A 175 -6.22 11.55 -4.43
CA ARG A 175 -7.55 12.01 -4.80
C ARG A 175 -7.62 13.53 -4.83
N ARG A 176 -8.62 14.09 -5.55
CA ARG A 176 -8.98 15.52 -5.42
C ARG A 176 -10.03 15.65 -4.33
N VAL A 177 -9.97 16.72 -3.53
CA VAL A 177 -10.89 16.95 -2.39
C VAL A 177 -11.37 18.39 -2.40
N LYS A 178 -12.67 18.60 -2.10
CA LYS A 178 -13.26 19.92 -1.86
C LYS A 178 -14.21 19.85 -0.67
N HIS A 179 -14.16 20.87 0.20
CA HIS A 179 -14.99 20.95 1.40
C HIS A 179 -16.00 22.09 1.29
N PHE A 180 -17.17 21.89 1.89
CA PHE A 180 -18.23 22.89 2.03
C PHE A 180 -18.84 22.83 3.44
N GLY A 181 -19.32 23.97 3.94
CA GLY A 181 -19.86 24.11 5.27
C GLY A 181 -18.78 24.18 6.34
N TYR A 182 -17.99 23.12 6.49
CA TYR A 182 -16.84 23.06 7.39
C TYR A 182 -15.67 22.35 6.71
N GLU A 183 -14.46 22.87 6.93
CA GLU A 183 -13.23 22.23 6.48
C GLU A 183 -12.83 21.11 7.46
N PHE A 184 -12.55 19.90 6.94
CA PHE A 184 -11.92 18.84 7.72
C PHE A 184 -10.41 19.01 7.68
N ARG A 185 -9.79 19.18 8.81
CA ARG A 185 -8.35 19.41 8.97
C ARG A 185 -7.63 18.09 9.22
N TYR A 186 -6.78 17.70 8.30
CA TYR A 186 -6.04 16.42 8.35
C TYR A 186 -4.86 16.45 9.33
N ASP A 187 -4.43 17.62 9.78
CA ASP A 187 -3.34 17.80 10.76
C ASP A 187 -3.77 17.37 12.17
N ASN A 188 -5.03 17.60 12.54
CA ASN A 188 -5.59 17.25 13.84
C ASN A 188 -6.80 16.31 13.77
N ASN A 189 -7.14 15.81 12.56
CA ASN A 189 -8.28 14.94 12.28
C ASN A 189 -9.62 15.47 12.84
N ASN A 190 -9.87 16.76 12.74
CA ASN A 190 -11.08 17.39 13.27
C ASN A 190 -11.55 18.54 12.38
N VAL A 191 -12.68 19.15 12.75
CA VAL A 191 -13.24 20.37 12.15
C VAL A 191 -13.14 21.53 13.13
N ASP A 192 -12.88 22.73 12.60
CA ASP A 192 -13.00 23.98 13.39
C ASP A 192 -14.47 24.40 13.43
N ARG A 193 -15.12 24.14 14.58
CA ARG A 193 -16.56 24.36 14.79
C ARG A 193 -16.95 25.83 14.79
N ASP A 194 -15.99 26.72 15.05
CA ASP A 194 -16.19 28.14 15.18
C ASP A 194 -15.90 28.90 13.87
N ARG A 195 -15.38 28.19 12.87
CA ARG A 195 -15.02 28.78 11.57
C ARG A 195 -15.67 28.01 10.41
N PRO A 196 -16.99 28.17 10.19
CA PRO A 196 -17.63 27.61 9.01
C PRO A 196 -17.07 28.24 7.73
N LEU A 197 -17.01 27.46 6.66
CA LEU A 197 -16.68 27.96 5.33
C LEU A 197 -17.80 28.87 4.80
N PRO A 198 -17.47 29.95 4.07
CA PRO A 198 -18.46 30.83 3.47
C PRO A 198 -19.38 30.06 2.49
N GLY A 199 -20.64 30.45 2.40
CA GLY A 199 -21.62 29.89 1.48
C GLY A 199 -22.30 28.59 1.93
N GLY A 200 -21.82 27.93 2.99
CA GLY A 200 -22.44 26.70 3.49
C GLY A 200 -22.41 25.53 2.48
N LEU A 201 -23.46 24.69 2.47
CA LEU A 201 -23.60 23.62 1.48
C LEU A 201 -24.15 24.16 0.15
N PRO A 202 -23.73 23.63 -1.01
CA PRO A 202 -24.28 24.02 -2.31
C PRO A 202 -25.79 23.80 -2.39
N ASP A 203 -26.54 24.77 -2.93
CA ASP A 203 -27.99 24.72 -3.01
C ASP A 203 -28.50 23.51 -3.81
N ILE A 204 -27.76 23.06 -4.81
CA ILE A 204 -28.09 21.86 -5.60
C ILE A 204 -28.24 20.60 -4.72
N CYS A 205 -27.62 20.56 -3.56
CA CYS A 205 -27.70 19.42 -2.62
C CYS A 205 -29.00 19.43 -1.80
N ASN A 206 -29.75 20.54 -1.76
CA ASN A 206 -30.92 20.70 -0.89
C ASN A 206 -32.02 19.68 -1.20
N THR A 207 -32.32 19.43 -2.47
CA THR A 207 -33.33 18.44 -2.90
C THR A 207 -32.97 17.03 -2.46
N LEU A 208 -31.69 16.64 -2.65
CA LEU A 208 -31.15 15.35 -2.22
C LEU A 208 -31.27 15.19 -0.69
N LEU A 209 -30.84 16.18 0.08
CA LEU A 209 -30.89 16.14 1.54
C LEU A 209 -32.32 16.13 2.08
N ALA A 210 -33.25 16.87 1.46
CA ALA A 210 -34.69 16.82 1.80
C ALA A 210 -35.25 15.41 1.54
N LYS A 211 -34.88 14.75 0.43
CA LYS A 211 -35.26 13.36 0.16
C LYS A 211 -34.72 12.41 1.23
N CYS A 212 -33.45 12.55 1.63
CA CYS A 212 -32.84 11.71 2.66
C CYS A 212 -33.52 11.88 4.04
N LEU A 213 -33.86 13.11 4.42
CA LEU A 213 -34.61 13.38 5.64
C LEU A 213 -36.02 12.77 5.61
N LYS A 214 -36.76 12.97 4.52
CA LYS A 214 -38.11 12.41 4.32
C LYS A 214 -38.12 10.88 4.37
N MET A 215 -37.10 10.23 3.83
CA MET A 215 -36.98 8.78 3.80
C MET A 215 -36.40 8.20 5.10
N GLY A 216 -35.99 9.04 6.06
CA GLY A 216 -35.42 8.61 7.33
C GLY A 216 -34.03 8.01 7.23
N TYR A 217 -33.27 8.36 6.21
CA TYR A 217 -31.86 7.94 6.07
C TYR A 217 -30.93 8.75 6.98
N ILE A 218 -31.32 9.98 7.31
CA ILE A 218 -30.69 10.88 8.27
C ILE A 218 -31.75 11.51 9.16
N LYS A 219 -31.43 11.82 10.42
CA LYS A 219 -32.30 12.47 11.38
C LYS A 219 -32.22 13.98 11.32
N GLU A 220 -31.03 14.50 11.05
CA GLU A 220 -30.75 15.93 10.97
C GLU A 220 -30.14 16.31 9.63
N LYS A 221 -30.38 17.53 9.18
CA LYS A 221 -29.76 18.07 7.98
C LYS A 221 -28.25 18.19 8.21
N PRO A 222 -27.40 17.57 7.37
CA PRO A 222 -25.97 17.77 7.38
C PRO A 222 -25.57 19.25 7.19
N ASP A 223 -24.45 19.63 7.75
CA ASP A 223 -23.86 20.97 7.63
C ASP A 223 -22.42 20.94 7.10
N GLN A 224 -21.87 19.75 6.85
CA GLN A 224 -20.57 19.55 6.24
C GLN A 224 -20.68 18.62 5.02
N LEU A 225 -19.99 18.97 3.94
CA LEU A 225 -19.85 18.16 2.74
C LEU A 225 -18.37 18.07 2.36
N THR A 226 -17.91 16.84 2.13
CA THR A 226 -16.62 16.57 1.48
C THR A 226 -16.88 15.90 0.14
N ILE A 227 -16.43 16.53 -0.94
CA ILE A 227 -16.42 15.93 -2.28
C ILE A 227 -15.03 15.32 -2.50
N ASN A 228 -14.99 14.03 -2.84
CA ASN A 228 -13.76 13.32 -3.20
C ASN A 228 -13.89 12.79 -4.64
N GLN A 229 -12.88 13.05 -5.47
CA GLN A 229 -12.77 12.50 -6.82
C GLN A 229 -11.57 11.55 -6.90
N TYR A 230 -11.82 10.36 -7.41
CA TYR A 230 -10.84 9.27 -7.52
C TYR A 230 -10.69 8.85 -8.98
N GLU A 231 -9.48 8.92 -9.50
CA GLU A 231 -9.10 8.30 -10.76
C GLU A 231 -8.77 6.81 -10.56
N PRO A 232 -8.80 5.98 -11.63
CA PRO A 232 -8.37 4.59 -11.56
C PRO A 232 -6.96 4.45 -10.99
N GLY A 233 -6.83 3.67 -9.91
CA GLY A 233 -5.57 3.51 -9.18
C GLY A 233 -5.42 4.39 -7.94
N GLN A 234 -6.33 5.32 -7.72
CA GLN A 234 -6.41 6.12 -6.51
C GLN A 234 -7.30 5.47 -5.45
N GLY A 235 -7.21 5.96 -4.20
CA GLY A 235 -7.99 5.44 -3.09
C GLY A 235 -7.86 6.28 -1.83
N ILE A 236 -8.41 5.75 -0.74
CA ILE A 236 -8.31 6.32 0.60
C ILE A 236 -7.95 5.21 1.60
N PRO A 237 -6.94 5.42 2.48
CA PRO A 237 -6.59 4.44 3.50
C PRO A 237 -7.78 4.09 4.40
N PRO A 238 -7.83 2.88 4.98
CA PRO A 238 -8.84 2.52 5.96
C PRO A 238 -8.83 3.48 7.15
N HIS A 239 -10.00 4.03 7.49
CA HIS A 239 -10.18 4.97 8.60
C HIS A 239 -11.60 4.87 9.17
N ILE A 240 -11.79 5.42 10.34
CA ILE A 240 -13.10 5.71 10.93
C ILE A 240 -13.23 7.24 10.92
N ASP A 241 -14.38 7.76 10.50
CA ASP A 241 -14.63 9.20 10.60
C ASP A 241 -14.59 9.62 12.09
N THR A 242 -13.89 10.69 12.41
CA THR A 242 -13.64 11.15 13.78
C THR A 242 -14.92 11.29 14.59
N HIS A 243 -14.99 10.62 15.73
CA HIS A 243 -16.21 10.57 16.56
C HIS A 243 -16.53 11.92 17.19
N SER A 244 -15.50 12.65 17.64
CA SER A 244 -15.67 13.99 18.20
C SER A 244 -16.07 15.03 17.15
N ALA A 245 -15.76 14.80 15.87
CA ALA A 245 -16.03 15.76 14.79
C ALA A 245 -17.47 15.68 14.29
N PHE A 246 -18.04 14.45 14.17
CA PHE A 246 -19.27 14.22 13.44
C PHE A 246 -20.29 13.37 14.21
N GLU A 247 -21.59 13.66 13.99
CA GLU A 247 -22.69 12.88 14.54
C GLU A 247 -22.81 11.49 13.90
N ASP A 248 -23.85 10.73 14.28
CA ASP A 248 -23.98 9.31 13.94
C ASP A 248 -24.16 9.08 12.44
N GLU A 249 -25.23 9.60 11.84
CA GLU A 249 -25.52 9.26 10.43
C GLU A 249 -24.58 10.00 9.48
N ILE A 250 -23.77 9.23 8.76
CA ILE A 250 -22.96 9.72 7.64
C ILE A 250 -23.49 9.14 6.35
N ILE A 251 -23.72 9.97 5.35
CA ILE A 251 -24.19 9.54 4.05
C ILE A 251 -23.19 9.91 2.96
N ALA A 252 -22.97 8.99 2.02
CA ALA A 252 -22.06 9.19 0.89
C ALA A 252 -22.73 8.79 -0.42
N LEU A 253 -22.96 9.76 -1.31
CA LEU A 253 -23.49 9.53 -2.66
C LEU A 253 -22.34 9.22 -3.62
N SER A 254 -22.42 8.11 -4.33
CA SER A 254 -21.44 7.68 -5.35
C SER A 254 -21.89 8.10 -6.74
N LEU A 255 -21.06 8.87 -7.44
CA LEU A 255 -21.33 9.38 -8.80
C LEU A 255 -20.19 9.00 -9.76
N GLY A 256 -20.49 8.94 -11.06
CA GLY A 256 -19.55 8.70 -12.17
C GLY A 256 -19.26 7.23 -12.41
N ALA A 257 -18.95 6.47 -11.36
CA ALA A 257 -18.69 5.03 -11.47
C ALA A 257 -18.95 4.29 -10.16
N GLU A 258 -19.16 2.99 -10.28
CA GLU A 258 -19.16 2.05 -9.16
C GLU A 258 -17.74 1.82 -8.63
N ILE A 259 -17.64 1.39 -7.34
CA ILE A 259 -16.37 1.06 -6.69
C ILE A 259 -16.59 0.05 -5.56
N VAL A 260 -15.60 -0.79 -5.28
CA VAL A 260 -15.58 -1.60 -4.05
C VAL A 260 -14.93 -0.79 -2.93
N MET A 261 -15.67 -0.63 -1.83
CA MET A 261 -15.19 -0.09 -0.56
C MET A 261 -14.96 -1.24 0.41
N ASP A 262 -13.77 -1.26 1.01
CA ASP A 262 -13.36 -2.30 1.95
C ASP A 262 -13.71 -1.84 3.37
N PHE A 263 -14.50 -2.64 4.09
CA PHE A 263 -14.82 -2.47 5.51
C PHE A 263 -14.06 -3.49 6.33
N LYS A 264 -13.48 -3.08 7.46
CA LYS A 264 -12.75 -3.97 8.35
C LYS A 264 -13.15 -3.74 9.80
N HIS A 265 -13.56 -4.83 10.47
CA HIS A 265 -13.85 -4.86 11.90
C HIS A 265 -12.56 -5.10 12.72
N PRO A 266 -12.47 -4.61 13.97
CA PRO A 266 -11.30 -4.83 14.83
C PRO A 266 -10.96 -6.28 15.11
N ASP A 267 -11.93 -7.21 15.06
CA ASP A 267 -11.71 -8.66 15.22
C ASP A 267 -11.08 -9.34 14.00
N GLY A 268 -10.89 -8.60 12.90
CA GLY A 268 -10.28 -9.09 11.67
C GLY A 268 -11.25 -9.40 10.53
N HIS A 269 -12.56 -9.38 10.74
CA HIS A 269 -13.53 -9.52 9.65
C HIS A 269 -13.37 -8.41 8.62
N VAL A 270 -13.41 -8.79 7.34
CA VAL A 270 -13.29 -7.86 6.20
C VAL A 270 -14.46 -8.08 5.26
N ALA A 271 -15.11 -6.98 4.84
CA ALA A 271 -16.19 -6.98 3.87
C ALA A 271 -15.86 -6.02 2.72
N GLY A 272 -15.69 -6.55 1.50
CA GLY A 272 -15.60 -5.74 0.28
C GLY A 272 -17.00 -5.49 -0.28
N ILE A 273 -17.45 -4.24 -0.26
CA ILE A 273 -18.82 -3.88 -0.59
C ILE A 273 -18.83 -3.04 -1.86
N MET A 274 -19.55 -3.52 -2.87
CA MET A 274 -19.78 -2.77 -4.12
C MET A 274 -20.73 -1.60 -3.83
N LEU A 275 -20.28 -0.41 -4.17
CA LEU A 275 -21.11 0.81 -4.19
C LEU A 275 -21.46 1.11 -5.65
N PRO A 276 -22.70 0.86 -6.08
CA PRO A 276 -23.14 1.17 -7.45
C PRO A 276 -23.06 2.67 -7.75
N GLN A 277 -22.96 3.01 -9.02
CA GLN A 277 -23.12 4.39 -9.49
C GLN A 277 -24.52 4.90 -9.11
N ARG A 278 -24.64 6.15 -8.69
CA ARG A 278 -25.87 6.81 -8.19
C ARG A 278 -26.43 6.22 -6.90
N SER A 279 -25.66 5.37 -6.19
CA SER A 279 -26.09 4.83 -4.91
C SER A 279 -25.72 5.74 -3.75
N LEU A 280 -26.55 5.70 -2.70
CA LEU A 280 -26.29 6.31 -1.41
C LEU A 280 -25.85 5.24 -0.42
N LEU A 281 -24.66 5.39 0.12
CA LEU A 281 -24.20 4.67 1.30
C LEU A 281 -24.65 5.41 2.54
N VAL A 282 -25.27 4.71 3.49
CA VAL A 282 -25.63 5.24 4.82
C VAL A 282 -24.86 4.43 5.86
N MET A 283 -24.05 5.09 6.65
CA MET A 283 -23.32 4.52 7.78
C MET A 283 -23.91 5.04 9.09
N SER A 284 -24.32 4.13 9.98
CA SER A 284 -24.84 4.47 11.31
C SER A 284 -24.45 3.40 12.33
N GLY A 285 -24.47 3.76 13.61
CA GLY A 285 -24.18 2.83 14.70
C GLY A 285 -22.82 2.13 14.51
N GLU A 286 -22.81 0.79 14.51
CA GLU A 286 -21.59 0.01 14.46
C GLU A 286 -20.74 0.27 13.20
N SER A 287 -21.37 0.32 12.02
CA SER A 287 -20.66 0.61 10.76
C SER A 287 -20.01 1.98 10.73
N ARG A 288 -20.57 2.95 11.49
CA ARG A 288 -20.08 4.32 11.61
C ARG A 288 -18.95 4.45 12.63
N TYR A 289 -19.06 3.76 13.77
CA TYR A 289 -18.22 3.99 14.93
C TYR A 289 -17.13 2.93 15.16
N LEU A 290 -17.26 1.72 14.61
CA LEU A 290 -16.36 0.62 14.89
C LEU A 290 -15.62 0.11 13.67
N TRP A 291 -16.31 0.02 12.51
CA TRP A 291 -15.69 -0.48 11.28
C TRP A 291 -14.82 0.60 10.62
N THR A 292 -13.58 0.26 10.31
CA THR A 292 -12.81 1.08 9.39
C THR A 292 -13.33 0.88 7.98
N HIS A 293 -13.36 1.94 7.18
CA HIS A 293 -13.72 1.89 5.77
C HIS A 293 -12.65 2.58 4.92
N GLY A 294 -12.44 2.07 3.71
CA GLY A 294 -11.41 2.59 2.81
C GLY A 294 -11.57 2.10 1.37
N ILE A 295 -10.82 2.68 0.46
CA ILE A 295 -10.78 2.29 -0.94
C ILE A 295 -9.34 1.92 -1.27
N THR A 296 -9.09 0.63 -1.48
CA THR A 296 -7.75 0.15 -1.83
C THR A 296 -7.33 0.71 -3.20
N PRO A 297 -6.14 1.33 -3.33
CA PRO A 297 -5.64 1.85 -4.61
C PRO A 297 -5.39 0.72 -5.61
N ARG A 298 -6.29 0.54 -6.58
CA ARG A 298 -6.19 -0.46 -7.65
C ARG A 298 -6.94 0.00 -8.91
N LYS A 299 -6.62 -0.54 -10.05
CA LYS A 299 -7.27 -0.18 -11.33
C LYS A 299 -8.50 -1.03 -11.62
N PHE A 300 -8.62 -2.17 -10.98
CA PHE A 300 -9.70 -3.13 -11.14
C PHE A 300 -10.23 -3.52 -9.77
N ASP A 301 -11.54 -3.64 -9.64
CA ASP A 301 -12.20 -4.26 -8.51
C ASP A 301 -12.46 -5.74 -8.81
N ILE A 302 -12.46 -6.55 -7.77
CA ILE A 302 -12.86 -7.94 -7.83
C ILE A 302 -14.32 -7.97 -7.43
N ILE A 303 -15.18 -8.44 -8.33
CA ILE A 303 -16.63 -8.50 -8.15
C ILE A 303 -17.15 -9.88 -8.55
N GLN A 304 -18.38 -10.20 -8.18
CA GLN A 304 -19.06 -11.36 -8.73
C GLN A 304 -19.33 -11.16 -10.23
N ALA A 305 -19.15 -12.23 -11.01
CA ALA A 305 -19.45 -12.18 -12.43
C ALA A 305 -20.93 -11.87 -12.67
N SER A 306 -21.22 -11.04 -13.67
CA SER A 306 -22.58 -10.74 -14.07
C SER A 306 -23.29 -11.99 -14.60
N GLU A 307 -24.65 -11.98 -14.64
CA GLU A 307 -25.45 -13.08 -15.19
C GLU A 307 -25.05 -13.42 -16.65
N VAL A 308 -24.68 -12.42 -17.45
CA VAL A 308 -24.21 -12.62 -18.84
C VAL A 308 -22.87 -13.36 -18.87
N GLN A 309 -21.99 -13.11 -17.90
CA GLN A 309 -20.70 -13.81 -17.77
C GLN A 309 -20.87 -15.20 -17.14
N LYS A 310 -21.89 -15.39 -16.29
CA LYS A 310 -22.21 -16.70 -15.68
C LYS A 310 -22.71 -17.72 -16.71
N VAL A 311 -23.30 -17.30 -17.82
CA VAL A 311 -23.74 -18.23 -18.90
C VAL A 311 -22.57 -19.05 -19.46
N ARG A 312 -21.34 -18.54 -19.35
CA ARG A 312 -20.11 -19.26 -19.73
C ARG A 312 -19.38 -19.89 -18.53
N ALA A 313 -19.84 -19.68 -17.32
CA ALA A 313 -19.25 -20.28 -16.13
C ALA A 313 -19.81 -21.67 -15.91
N VAL A 314 -18.97 -22.67 -15.84
CA VAL A 314 -19.34 -24.07 -15.73
C VAL A 314 -19.84 -24.43 -14.33
N THR A 315 -19.65 -23.57 -13.33
CA THR A 315 -20.16 -23.77 -11.99
C THR A 315 -20.87 -22.53 -11.46
N ALA A 316 -22.13 -22.73 -11.02
CA ALA A 316 -22.93 -21.74 -10.30
C ALA A 316 -22.46 -21.55 -8.84
N ASP A 317 -21.29 -22.09 -8.46
CA ASP A 317 -20.82 -22.11 -7.09
C ASP A 317 -19.98 -20.90 -6.72
N ILE A 318 -20.22 -20.52 -5.49
CA ILE A 318 -19.44 -19.70 -4.56
C ILE A 318 -18.04 -19.42 -5.11
N GLY A 319 -17.84 -18.24 -5.72
CA GLY A 319 -16.52 -17.86 -6.22
C GLY A 319 -16.45 -17.42 -7.67
N ASP A 320 -17.57 -17.18 -8.34
CA ASP A 320 -17.59 -16.56 -9.69
C ASP A 320 -17.15 -15.11 -9.63
N LEU A 321 -15.86 -14.91 -9.37
CA LEU A 321 -15.25 -13.60 -9.31
C LEU A 321 -14.67 -13.22 -10.67
N THR A 322 -14.78 -11.94 -11.00
CA THR A 322 -14.15 -11.33 -12.18
C THR A 322 -13.61 -9.95 -11.86
N LEU A 323 -12.92 -9.35 -12.82
CA LEU A 323 -12.41 -8.00 -12.70
C LEU A 323 -13.40 -7.01 -13.29
N ASN A 324 -13.64 -5.92 -12.56
CA ASN A 324 -14.33 -4.74 -13.04
C ASN A 324 -13.35 -3.56 -13.09
N LYS A 325 -13.23 -2.95 -14.26
CA LYS A 325 -12.33 -1.82 -14.48
C LYS A 325 -12.88 -0.57 -13.81
N ARG A 326 -12.09 0.04 -12.94
CA ARG A 326 -12.44 1.32 -12.32
C ARG A 326 -12.44 2.44 -13.36
N ARG A 327 -13.45 3.27 -13.28
CA ARG A 327 -13.55 4.57 -13.96
C ARG A 327 -13.42 5.68 -12.94
N GLU A 328 -13.49 6.92 -13.37
CA GLU A 328 -13.50 8.08 -12.48
C GLU A 328 -14.74 8.05 -11.60
N ARG A 329 -14.55 8.14 -10.29
CA ARG A 329 -15.63 8.18 -9.29
C ARG A 329 -15.56 9.46 -8.48
N THR A 330 -16.69 10.10 -8.32
CA THR A 330 -16.85 11.23 -7.41
C THR A 330 -17.81 10.83 -6.28
N SER A 331 -17.46 11.16 -5.03
CA SER A 331 -18.35 10.95 -3.90
C SER A 331 -18.67 12.25 -3.19
N PHE A 332 -19.95 12.44 -2.86
CA PHE A 332 -20.45 13.52 -2.01
C PHE A 332 -20.71 12.92 -0.64
N THR A 333 -19.83 13.19 0.34
CA THR A 333 -19.97 12.68 1.70
C THR A 333 -20.45 13.78 2.61
N PHE A 334 -21.68 13.61 3.12
CA PHE A 334 -22.35 14.58 4.00
C PHE A 334 -22.27 14.11 5.43
N ARG A 335 -22.00 15.06 6.32
CA ARG A 335 -21.87 14.86 7.77
C ARG A 335 -22.53 15.98 8.53
N LYS A 336 -22.98 15.68 9.75
CA LYS A 336 -23.40 16.69 10.73
C LYS A 336 -22.27 16.92 11.70
N VAL A 337 -21.81 18.16 11.82
CA VAL A 337 -20.75 18.54 12.78
C VAL A 337 -21.29 18.42 14.20
N ARG A 338 -20.56 17.68 15.03
CA ARG A 338 -20.88 17.43 16.43
C ARG A 338 -20.54 18.65 17.29
N ARG A 339 -21.46 19.05 18.15
CA ARG A 339 -21.30 20.19 19.09
C ARG A 339 -21.06 19.76 20.54
N SER A 340 -21.35 18.49 20.87
CA SER A 340 -21.16 17.91 22.21
C SER A 340 -20.12 16.78 22.16
N PRO A 341 -19.54 16.40 23.30
CA PRO A 341 -18.69 15.19 23.36
C PRO A 341 -19.45 13.96 22.85
N CYS A 342 -18.74 13.07 22.18
CA CYS A 342 -19.33 11.82 21.69
C CYS A 342 -19.58 10.86 22.86
N ASN A 343 -20.77 10.27 22.90
CA ASN A 343 -21.18 9.26 23.88
C ASN A 343 -21.59 7.93 23.22
N CYS A 344 -20.97 7.57 22.10
CA CYS A 344 -21.27 6.34 21.38
C CYS A 344 -20.97 5.09 22.24
N SER A 345 -21.53 3.95 21.86
CA SER A 345 -21.34 2.66 22.55
C SER A 345 -19.97 2.01 22.32
N TYR A 346 -18.99 2.74 21.74
CA TYR A 346 -17.69 2.21 21.33
C TYR A 346 -16.52 2.99 21.95
N PRO A 347 -16.38 3.01 23.29
CA PRO A 347 -15.38 3.85 23.97
C PRO A 347 -13.95 3.49 23.63
N SER A 348 -13.66 2.22 23.30
CA SER A 348 -12.30 1.75 22.97
C SER A 348 -11.70 2.39 21.71
N VAL A 349 -12.53 2.88 20.79
CA VAL A 349 -12.11 3.53 19.54
C VAL A 349 -12.57 5.00 19.46
N CYS A 350 -13.33 5.48 20.45
CA CYS A 350 -13.87 6.83 20.48
C CYS A 350 -12.84 7.83 21.02
N ASP A 351 -12.46 8.80 20.21
CA ASP A 351 -11.53 9.87 20.61
C ASP A 351 -12.10 10.83 21.69
N SER A 352 -13.43 10.89 21.87
CA SER A 352 -14.07 11.67 22.95
C SER A 352 -14.17 10.94 24.28
N GLN A 353 -14.22 9.60 24.27
CA GLN A 353 -14.50 8.78 25.45
C GLN A 353 -13.27 8.04 25.96
N ARG A 354 -12.21 8.01 25.15
CA ARG A 354 -10.94 7.55 25.70
C ARG A 354 -10.62 8.47 26.86
N GLU A 355 -10.71 7.93 28.09
CA GLU A 355 -9.98 8.52 29.20
C GLU A 355 -8.56 8.75 28.70
N ASP A 356 -7.95 9.88 29.06
CA ASP A 356 -6.57 10.22 28.73
C ASP A 356 -5.59 9.17 29.28
N THR A 357 -5.77 7.93 28.88
CA THR A 357 -4.91 6.80 29.17
C THR A 357 -3.94 6.65 27.99
N ALA A 358 -3.00 7.48 28.00
CA ALA A 358 -1.75 7.65 27.28
C ALA A 358 -1.81 8.75 26.22
N PRO A 359 -0.95 9.76 26.32
CA PRO A 359 -0.66 10.65 25.21
C PRO A 359 -0.33 9.82 23.98
N SER A 360 -0.67 10.31 22.80
CA SER A 360 -0.32 9.68 21.49
C SER A 360 1.19 9.48 21.29
N PHE A 361 1.99 9.91 22.26
CA PHE A 361 3.43 9.75 22.37
C PHE A 361 3.76 8.99 23.65
N PRO A 362 4.77 8.13 23.64
CA PRO A 362 5.25 7.46 24.85
C PRO A 362 5.68 8.51 25.88
N ILE A 363 5.17 8.38 27.11
CA ILE A 363 5.42 9.33 28.21
C ILE A 363 6.73 9.10 28.93
N ASN A 364 7.37 7.96 28.67
CA ASN A 364 8.64 7.59 29.28
C ASN A 364 9.47 6.70 28.34
N GLU A 365 10.76 6.56 28.69
CA GLU A 365 11.76 5.78 27.95
C GLU A 365 11.35 4.32 27.74
N ARG A 366 10.72 3.69 28.73
CA ARG A 366 10.29 2.29 28.68
C ARG A 366 9.16 2.06 27.68
N GLU A 367 8.20 2.99 27.60
CA GLU A 367 7.11 2.92 26.62
C GLU A 367 7.61 3.20 25.23
N ALA A 368 8.52 4.18 25.08
CA ALA A 368 9.17 4.49 23.81
C ALA A 368 9.92 3.25 23.28
N SER A 369 10.71 2.60 24.12
CA SER A 369 11.45 1.39 23.76
C SER A 369 10.52 0.23 23.36
N LYS A 370 9.41 0.00 24.09
CA LYS A 370 8.43 -1.04 23.76
C LYS A 370 7.72 -0.77 22.42
N LEU A 371 7.41 0.49 22.16
CA LEU A 371 6.78 0.90 20.89
C LEU A 371 7.71 0.61 19.71
N GLU A 372 8.98 0.97 19.84
CA GLU A 372 10.02 0.73 18.85
C GLU A 372 10.30 -0.76 18.67
N GLU A 373 10.33 -1.54 19.77
CA GLU A 373 10.49 -2.99 19.72
C GLU A 373 9.41 -3.62 18.85
N LYS A 374 8.15 -3.33 19.13
CA LYS A 374 7.01 -3.93 18.45
C LYS A 374 6.86 -3.49 16.99
N TYR A 375 7.04 -2.20 16.68
CA TYR A 375 6.70 -1.63 15.37
C TYR A 375 7.91 -1.36 14.47
N VAL A 376 9.12 -1.49 15.00
CA VAL A 376 10.37 -1.33 14.24
C VAL A 376 11.19 -2.61 14.30
N HIS A 377 11.66 -3.02 15.48
CA HIS A 377 12.65 -4.09 15.59
C HIS A 377 12.09 -5.45 15.17
N GLU A 378 10.93 -5.87 15.69
CA GLU A 378 10.26 -7.12 15.30
C GLU A 378 9.89 -7.12 13.81
N VAL A 379 9.50 -5.97 13.28
CA VAL A 379 9.15 -5.84 11.86
C VAL A 379 10.38 -6.03 10.98
N TYR A 380 11.50 -5.34 11.27
CA TYR A 380 12.72 -5.49 10.48
C TYR A 380 13.33 -6.88 10.61
N GLU A 381 13.24 -7.51 11.78
CA GLU A 381 13.66 -8.90 11.98
C GLU A 381 12.84 -9.84 11.11
N GLY A 382 11.51 -9.69 11.10
CA GLY A 382 10.60 -10.53 10.31
C GLY A 382 10.73 -10.36 8.78
N ILE A 383 11.10 -9.16 8.31
CA ILE A 383 11.20 -8.88 6.87
C ILE A 383 12.64 -8.86 6.34
N ALA A 384 13.67 -9.15 7.15
CA ALA A 384 15.08 -8.93 6.85
C ALA A 384 15.52 -9.49 5.49
N THR A 385 15.13 -10.73 5.17
CA THR A 385 15.46 -11.38 3.88
C THR A 385 14.81 -10.65 2.69
N HIS A 386 13.53 -10.28 2.82
CA HIS A 386 12.83 -9.51 1.77
C HIS A 386 13.41 -8.09 1.65
N PHE A 387 13.69 -7.44 2.76
CA PHE A 387 14.34 -6.13 2.78
C PHE A 387 15.67 -6.17 2.04
N SER A 388 16.52 -7.17 2.33
CA SER A 388 17.81 -7.34 1.66
C SER A 388 17.65 -7.60 0.16
N SER A 389 16.63 -8.36 -0.26
CA SER A 389 16.39 -8.68 -1.67
C SER A 389 15.89 -7.50 -2.52
N THR A 390 15.41 -6.43 -1.90
CA THR A 390 14.82 -5.26 -2.58
C THR A 390 15.64 -3.98 -2.48
N ARG A 391 16.67 -3.92 -1.62
CA ARG A 391 17.43 -2.71 -1.27
C ARG A 391 18.92 -2.84 -1.64
N HIS A 392 19.22 -2.97 -2.94
CA HIS A 392 20.59 -3.22 -3.39
C HIS A 392 21.38 -1.97 -3.76
N SER A 393 20.74 -0.92 -4.29
CA SER A 393 21.46 0.21 -4.87
C SER A 393 21.76 1.27 -3.82
N PRO A 394 23.03 1.62 -3.58
CA PRO A 394 23.41 2.74 -2.75
C PRO A 394 22.89 4.07 -3.31
N TRP A 395 22.56 5.00 -2.44
CA TRP A 395 22.12 6.33 -2.85
C TRP A 395 23.31 7.18 -3.30
N PRO A 396 23.20 7.92 -4.44
CA PRO A 396 24.35 8.59 -5.05
C PRO A 396 25.06 9.59 -4.13
N ARG A 397 24.33 10.41 -3.38
CA ARG A 397 24.91 11.40 -2.48
C ARG A 397 25.62 10.78 -1.26
N VAL A 398 25.15 9.62 -0.77
CA VAL A 398 25.84 8.88 0.28
C VAL A 398 27.15 8.29 -0.25
N VAL A 399 27.13 7.80 -1.50
CA VAL A 399 28.33 7.31 -2.18
C VAL A 399 29.34 8.45 -2.40
N GLU A 400 28.88 9.62 -2.80
CA GLU A 400 29.71 10.82 -3.00
C GLU A 400 30.36 11.24 -1.67
N PHE A 401 29.61 11.29 -0.58
CA PHE A 401 30.15 11.56 0.75
C PHE A 401 31.25 10.58 1.15
N LEU A 402 30.98 9.26 1.00
CA LEU A 402 31.95 8.22 1.35
C LEU A 402 33.24 8.30 0.50
N ARG A 403 33.10 8.55 -0.80
CA ARG A 403 34.26 8.72 -1.71
C ARG A 403 35.05 9.99 -1.46
N GLY A 404 34.45 11.00 -0.85
CA GLY A 404 35.09 12.26 -0.46
C GLY A 404 35.90 12.17 0.84
N LEU A 405 35.88 11.03 1.52
CA LEU A 405 36.66 10.81 2.75
C LEU A 405 38.12 10.43 2.41
N PRO A 406 39.07 10.77 3.29
CA PRO A 406 40.48 10.37 3.11
C PRO A 406 40.65 8.86 3.06
N CYS A 407 41.64 8.39 2.29
CA CYS A 407 42.02 6.99 2.29
C CYS A 407 42.44 6.54 3.71
N GLY A 408 41.98 5.36 4.11
CA GLY A 408 42.20 4.82 5.45
C GLY A 408 41.24 5.34 6.53
N ALA A 409 40.28 6.20 6.17
CA ALA A 409 39.32 6.73 7.15
C ALA A 409 38.43 5.61 7.72
N VAL A 410 38.21 5.68 9.04
CA VAL A 410 37.36 4.76 9.79
C VAL A 410 35.93 5.27 9.79
N VAL A 411 35.00 4.48 9.25
CA VAL A 411 33.59 4.88 9.05
C VAL A 411 32.66 3.90 9.75
N ALA A 412 31.78 4.43 10.60
CA ALA A 412 30.69 3.69 11.21
C ALA A 412 29.38 3.91 10.45
N ASP A 413 28.71 2.83 10.02
CA ASP A 413 27.34 2.86 9.50
C ASP A 413 26.37 2.40 10.59
N VAL A 414 25.73 3.38 11.25
CA VAL A 414 24.83 3.13 12.39
C VAL A 414 23.40 2.97 11.90
N GLY A 415 22.86 1.75 12.02
CA GLY A 415 21.64 1.31 11.36
C GLY A 415 21.92 0.85 9.91
N CYS A 416 22.96 0.04 9.74
CA CYS A 416 23.48 -0.33 8.40
C CYS A 416 22.56 -1.25 7.60
N GLY A 417 21.53 -1.83 8.23
CA GLY A 417 20.62 -2.77 7.60
C GLY A 417 21.35 -3.96 6.96
N ASN A 418 21.16 -4.17 5.67
CA ASN A 418 21.82 -5.25 4.93
C ASN A 418 23.25 -4.94 4.44
N GLY A 419 23.89 -3.92 5.02
CA GLY A 419 25.26 -3.53 4.71
C GLY A 419 25.45 -2.83 3.34
N LYS A 420 24.41 -2.17 2.84
CA LYS A 420 24.40 -1.55 1.50
C LYS A 420 25.55 -0.58 1.25
N TYR A 421 26.06 0.09 2.28
CA TYR A 421 27.14 1.09 2.19
C TYR A 421 28.51 0.56 2.61
N LEU A 422 28.60 -0.59 3.26
CA LEU A 422 29.85 -1.14 3.80
C LEU A 422 30.88 -1.53 2.74
N GLY A 423 30.46 -1.82 1.51
CA GLY A 423 31.35 -2.20 0.41
C GLY A 423 31.55 -1.14 -0.67
N VAL A 424 31.15 0.12 -0.41
CA VAL A 424 31.14 1.18 -1.46
C VAL A 424 32.54 1.65 -1.83
N SER A 425 33.49 1.69 -0.87
CA SER A 425 34.87 2.07 -1.13
C SER A 425 35.81 1.09 -0.43
N LYS A 426 36.81 0.61 -1.16
CA LYS A 426 37.89 -0.24 -0.63
C LYS A 426 38.97 0.54 0.11
N ASP A 427 38.98 1.85 -0.06
CA ASP A 427 39.95 2.77 0.54
C ASP A 427 39.56 3.19 1.97
N LEU A 428 38.38 2.72 2.46
CA LEU A 428 37.86 3.05 3.78
C LEU A 428 37.79 1.81 4.66
N TYR A 429 38.00 1.98 5.97
CA TYR A 429 37.69 0.97 6.98
C TYR A 429 36.24 1.15 7.43
N THR A 430 35.33 0.39 6.81
CA THR A 430 33.90 0.47 7.11
C THR A 430 33.46 -0.67 8.00
N PHE A 431 32.66 -0.36 9.01
CA PHE A 431 31.91 -1.35 9.79
C PHE A 431 30.50 -0.84 10.05
N GLY A 432 29.58 -1.79 10.24
CA GLY A 432 28.17 -1.48 10.44
C GLY A 432 27.66 -2.01 11.77
N CYS A 433 26.56 -1.44 12.21
CA CYS A 433 25.76 -2.02 13.28
C CYS A 433 24.27 -1.81 13.02
N ASP A 434 23.47 -2.78 13.46
CA ASP A 434 22.01 -2.72 13.40
C ASP A 434 21.42 -3.50 14.56
N ARG A 435 20.15 -3.29 14.87
CA ARG A 435 19.50 -4.01 15.95
C ARG A 435 19.02 -5.40 15.51
N SER A 436 18.77 -5.62 14.23
CA SER A 436 18.33 -6.90 13.68
C SER A 436 19.49 -7.89 13.56
N MET A 437 19.36 -9.03 14.23
CA MET A 437 20.33 -10.12 14.15
C MET A 437 20.37 -10.71 12.73
N THR A 438 19.20 -10.95 12.13
CA THR A 438 19.10 -11.50 10.77
C THR A 438 19.74 -10.58 9.71
N LEU A 439 19.65 -9.26 9.86
CA LEU A 439 20.37 -8.33 8.97
C LEU A 439 21.88 -8.38 9.19
N MET A 440 22.36 -8.58 10.43
CA MET A 440 23.78 -8.73 10.71
C MET A 440 24.33 -10.04 10.17
N ASP A 441 23.58 -11.14 10.23
CA ASP A 441 23.95 -12.41 9.58
C ASP A 441 24.09 -12.23 8.06
N ILE A 442 23.15 -11.52 7.42
CA ILE A 442 23.25 -11.17 5.99
C ILE A 442 24.49 -10.33 5.68
N CYS A 443 24.89 -9.43 6.57
CA CYS A 443 26.14 -8.68 6.40
C CYS A 443 27.36 -9.60 6.51
N GLY A 444 27.36 -10.54 7.47
CA GLY A 444 28.40 -11.56 7.65
C GLY A 444 28.53 -12.46 6.42
N GLU A 445 27.43 -12.95 5.85
CA GLU A 445 27.42 -13.74 4.60
C GLU A 445 28.04 -12.97 3.42
N LYS A 446 27.92 -11.64 3.39
CA LYS A 446 28.56 -10.78 2.39
C LYS A 446 30.00 -10.43 2.69
N GLY A 447 30.55 -10.91 3.81
CA GLY A 447 31.93 -10.63 4.25
C GLY A 447 32.12 -9.23 4.82
N PHE A 448 31.06 -8.54 5.25
CA PHE A 448 31.15 -7.22 5.88
C PHE A 448 31.39 -7.33 7.39
N GLN A 449 32.12 -6.35 7.94
CA GLN A 449 32.27 -6.20 9.38
C GLN A 449 31.03 -5.52 9.95
N ALA A 450 30.20 -6.28 10.67
CA ALA A 450 28.98 -5.76 11.27
C ALA A 450 28.65 -6.50 12.58
N PHE A 451 27.94 -5.81 13.49
CA PHE A 451 27.56 -6.37 14.79
C PHE A 451 26.20 -5.84 15.26
N VAL A 452 25.55 -6.60 16.12
CA VAL A 452 24.24 -6.21 16.68
C VAL A 452 24.45 -5.16 17.78
N CYS A 453 23.79 -4.00 17.66
CA CYS A 453 23.72 -3.02 18.75
C CYS A 453 22.52 -2.08 18.62
N ASP A 454 22.25 -1.34 19.70
CA ASP A 454 21.32 -0.22 19.71
C ASP A 454 22.04 1.05 19.27
N ALA A 455 21.44 1.80 18.33
CA ALA A 455 21.98 3.07 17.86
C ALA A 455 22.00 4.18 18.96
N LEU A 456 21.27 3.97 20.04
CA LEU A 456 21.30 4.85 21.23
C LEU A 456 22.53 4.63 22.11
N CYS A 457 23.19 3.48 21.98
CA CYS A 457 24.36 3.12 22.77
C CYS A 457 25.28 2.18 22.00
N VAL A 458 26.11 2.74 21.12
CA VAL A 458 27.02 1.98 20.26
C VAL A 458 28.26 1.58 21.07
N PRO A 459 28.65 0.28 21.19
CA PRO A 459 29.72 -0.20 22.03
C PRO A 459 31.10 0.08 21.46
N LEU A 460 31.36 1.33 21.12
CA LEU A 460 32.64 1.83 20.62
C LEU A 460 33.15 2.99 21.46
N ARG A 461 34.47 3.18 21.44
CA ARG A 461 35.11 4.30 22.13
C ARG A 461 34.69 5.64 21.50
N SER A 462 34.54 6.66 22.35
CA SER A 462 34.37 8.04 21.90
C SER A 462 35.59 8.47 21.08
N GLY A 463 35.34 9.25 20.03
CA GLY A 463 36.39 9.81 19.18
C GLY A 463 37.16 8.77 18.36
N SER A 464 36.54 7.61 18.03
CA SER A 464 37.22 6.52 17.31
C SER A 464 36.97 6.52 15.79
N CYS A 465 36.03 7.30 15.30
CA CYS A 465 35.63 7.31 13.90
C CYS A 465 35.98 8.63 13.19
N ASP A 466 36.42 8.55 11.96
CA ASP A 466 36.61 9.71 11.06
C ASP A 466 35.29 10.21 10.50
N ALA A 467 34.37 9.28 10.26
CA ALA A 467 33.03 9.60 9.84
C ALA A 467 32.01 8.61 10.39
N CYS A 468 30.75 9.07 10.55
CA CYS A 468 29.60 8.26 10.84
C CYS A 468 28.51 8.50 9.79
N ILE A 469 27.84 7.45 9.35
CA ILE A 469 26.63 7.57 8.54
C ILE A 469 25.45 6.92 9.27
N SER A 470 24.26 7.51 9.11
CA SER A 470 23.00 6.97 9.62
C SER A 470 21.91 7.24 8.60
N ILE A 471 21.60 6.24 7.78
CA ILE A 471 20.82 6.40 6.56
C ILE A 471 19.44 5.77 6.71
N ALA A 472 18.41 6.61 6.79
CA ALA A 472 17.01 6.20 6.97
C ALA A 472 16.75 5.47 8.31
N VAL A 473 17.37 5.93 9.40
CA VAL A 473 17.30 5.33 10.75
C VAL A 473 16.55 6.22 11.74
N ILE A 474 16.92 7.49 11.84
CA ILE A 474 16.50 8.39 12.93
C ILE A 474 14.96 8.54 13.04
N HIS A 475 14.24 8.38 11.95
CA HIS A 475 12.78 8.45 11.93
C HIS A 475 12.08 7.23 12.54
N HIS A 476 12.83 6.19 12.92
CA HIS A 476 12.31 5.03 13.64
C HIS A 476 12.25 5.25 15.16
N PHE A 477 12.90 6.28 15.68
CA PHE A 477 12.80 6.63 17.08
C PHE A 477 11.52 7.40 17.40
N SER A 478 10.78 6.91 18.36
CA SER A 478 9.42 7.34 18.68
C SER A 478 9.33 8.73 19.33
N THR A 479 10.39 9.18 20.02
CA THR A 479 10.42 10.49 20.69
C THR A 479 11.53 11.40 20.18
N VAL A 480 11.38 12.72 20.42
CA VAL A 480 12.39 13.73 20.07
C VAL A 480 13.69 13.48 20.83
N GLU A 481 13.58 13.15 22.13
CA GLU A 481 14.71 12.90 23.03
C GLU A 481 15.55 11.71 22.53
N ARG A 482 14.90 10.63 22.07
CA ARG A 482 15.59 9.46 21.53
C ARG A 482 16.24 9.74 20.18
N ARG A 483 15.61 10.54 19.32
CA ARG A 483 16.24 11.02 18.07
C ARG A 483 17.47 11.87 18.37
N LEU A 484 17.37 12.78 19.35
CA LEU A 484 18.51 13.60 19.80
C LEU A 484 19.61 12.74 20.41
N ALA A 485 19.26 11.78 21.26
CA ALA A 485 20.22 10.84 21.84
C ALA A 485 21.00 10.06 20.77
N THR A 486 20.33 9.61 19.70
CA THR A 486 21.00 8.98 18.56
C THR A 486 21.99 9.92 17.88
N LEU A 487 21.61 11.18 17.65
CA LEU A 487 22.54 12.18 17.08
C LEU A 487 23.74 12.44 18.00
N CYS A 488 23.50 12.57 19.30
CA CYS A 488 24.58 12.72 20.28
C CYS A 488 25.52 11.50 20.27
N GLU A 489 24.98 10.30 20.09
CA GLU A 489 25.78 9.08 20.01
C GLU A 489 26.66 9.06 18.74
N LEU A 490 26.14 9.48 17.60
CA LEU A 490 26.95 9.65 16.37
C LEU A 490 28.10 10.65 16.59
N VAL A 491 27.80 11.79 17.24
CA VAL A 491 28.81 12.81 17.55
C VAL A 491 29.85 12.27 18.52
N ARG A 492 29.45 11.49 19.54
CA ARG A 492 30.35 10.85 20.49
C ARG A 492 31.38 9.94 19.81
N LEU A 493 30.97 9.22 18.77
CA LEU A 493 31.86 8.32 18.03
C LEU A 493 32.90 9.08 17.20
N LEU A 494 32.62 10.32 16.79
CA LEU A 494 33.50 11.09 15.93
C LEU A 494 34.69 11.67 16.67
N ARG A 495 35.86 11.57 16.06
CA ARG A 495 37.04 12.32 16.49
C ARG A 495 36.86 13.83 16.22
N PRO A 496 37.64 14.70 16.85
CA PRO A 496 37.63 16.13 16.53
C PRO A 496 37.86 16.36 15.00
N GLY A 497 36.96 17.11 14.36
CA GLY A 497 36.98 17.31 12.91
C GLY A 497 36.38 16.19 12.07
N GLY A 498 35.88 15.12 12.68
CA GLY A 498 35.14 14.04 12.01
C GLY A 498 33.78 14.52 11.47
N LYS A 499 33.18 13.77 10.54
CA LYS A 499 31.95 14.14 9.83
C LYS A 499 30.84 13.13 10.05
N ALA A 500 29.61 13.60 10.31
CA ALA A 500 28.41 12.77 10.31
C ALA A 500 27.54 13.06 9.09
N LEU A 501 27.00 12.00 8.46
CA LEU A 501 25.95 12.12 7.44
C LEU A 501 24.68 11.42 7.94
N VAL A 502 23.64 12.20 8.16
CA VAL A 502 22.31 11.69 8.50
C VAL A 502 21.38 11.89 7.30
N TYR A 503 20.73 10.84 6.86
CA TYR A 503 19.83 10.89 5.72
C TYR A 503 18.44 10.41 6.12
N VAL A 504 17.40 11.18 5.83
CA VAL A 504 16.01 10.87 6.19
C VAL A 504 15.10 10.93 4.96
N TRP A 505 13.94 10.31 5.07
CA TRP A 505 12.92 10.44 4.05
C TRP A 505 12.31 11.85 4.11
N ALA A 506 12.29 12.54 2.99
CA ALA A 506 11.60 13.82 2.89
C ALA A 506 10.08 13.62 2.95
N LEU A 507 9.36 14.56 3.55
CA LEU A 507 7.90 14.59 3.51
C LEU A 507 7.42 14.75 2.06
N GLU A 508 8.09 15.61 1.31
CA GLU A 508 7.83 15.82 -0.10
C GLU A 508 8.77 14.95 -0.95
N GLN A 509 8.17 14.13 -1.82
CA GLN A 509 8.89 13.18 -2.68
C GLN A 509 9.07 13.69 -4.12
N GLU A 510 8.70 14.96 -4.39
CA GLU A 510 8.83 15.61 -5.69
C GLU A 510 9.69 16.88 -5.55
N PHE A 511 10.64 17.05 -6.47
CA PHE A 511 11.42 18.25 -6.60
C PHE A 511 11.45 18.67 -8.08
N ASN A 512 11.11 19.91 -8.40
CA ASN A 512 11.07 20.45 -9.76
C ASN A 512 10.26 19.58 -10.74
N LYS A 513 9.08 19.11 -10.33
CA LYS A 513 8.20 18.18 -11.10
C LYS A 513 8.84 16.82 -11.41
N GLN A 514 9.98 16.49 -10.82
CA GLN A 514 10.59 15.17 -10.89
C GLN A 514 10.22 14.35 -9.66
N LYS A 515 9.58 13.20 -9.91
CA LYS A 515 9.21 12.24 -8.85
C LYS A 515 10.42 11.43 -8.43
N SER A 516 10.51 11.12 -7.14
CA SER A 516 11.51 10.18 -6.63
C SER A 516 11.41 8.83 -7.37
N LYS A 517 12.55 8.20 -7.65
CA LYS A 517 12.64 6.83 -8.26
C LYS A 517 11.93 5.75 -7.45
N TYR A 518 11.59 6.03 -6.20
CA TYR A 518 10.82 5.14 -5.32
C TYR A 518 9.31 5.28 -5.50
N LEU A 519 8.84 6.37 -6.13
CA LEU A 519 7.48 6.46 -6.63
C LEU A 519 7.47 5.70 -7.97
N LYS A 520 6.79 4.57 -8.05
CA LYS A 520 6.73 3.73 -9.26
C LYS A 520 6.29 4.55 -10.47
N GLU A 521 7.22 4.91 -11.35
CA GLU A 521 6.90 5.46 -12.66
C GLU A 521 6.74 4.36 -13.70
N LYS A 522 5.72 4.52 -14.53
CA LYS A 522 5.66 3.84 -15.83
C LYS A 522 6.78 4.40 -16.71
N ARG A 523 7.59 3.52 -17.30
CA ARG A 523 8.63 3.87 -18.27
C ARG A 523 8.05 4.72 -19.39
N ALA A 524 8.52 5.94 -19.53
CA ALA A 524 8.52 6.73 -20.73
C ALA A 524 9.94 7.25 -20.97
N SER A 525 10.32 7.32 -22.22
CA SER A 525 11.62 7.43 -22.86
C SER A 525 12.56 8.53 -22.35
N ARG A 526 13.87 8.28 -22.49
CA ARG A 526 15.04 9.13 -22.30
C ARG A 526 14.89 10.54 -22.86
N VAL A 527 15.28 11.54 -22.07
CA VAL A 527 15.87 12.81 -22.53
C VAL A 527 16.96 13.23 -21.53
N THR A 528 18.01 13.81 -22.09
CA THR A 528 19.34 14.14 -21.58
C THR A 528 19.39 15.17 -20.46
N LEU A 529 20.41 15.04 -19.61
CA LEU A 529 20.82 15.96 -18.54
C LEU A 529 21.42 17.26 -19.11
N GLU A 530 21.02 18.39 -18.56
CA GLU A 530 21.79 19.63 -18.52
C GLU A 530 21.76 20.25 -17.12
N GLU A 531 22.82 20.94 -16.80
CA GLU A 531 23.32 21.43 -15.53
C GLU A 531 22.39 22.43 -14.78
N PHE A 532 22.43 22.43 -13.44
CA PHE A 532 21.91 23.52 -12.63
C PHE A 532 22.88 23.94 -11.52
N SER A 533 23.14 25.22 -11.53
CA SER A 533 23.94 26.01 -10.58
C SER A 533 23.19 26.27 -9.27
N SER A 534 24.00 26.50 -8.24
CA SER A 534 23.67 26.92 -6.87
C SER A 534 22.90 28.23 -6.78
N ASP A 535 21.96 28.35 -5.83
CA ASP A 535 21.92 29.46 -4.84
C ASP A 535 20.71 29.34 -3.89
N ALA A 536 20.96 29.78 -2.65
CA ALA A 536 20.06 30.20 -1.58
C ALA A 536 19.79 29.21 -0.41
N VAL A 537 20.67 29.33 0.58
CA VAL A 537 20.43 28.89 1.97
C VAL A 537 19.97 30.11 2.79
N LYS A 538 18.86 30.00 3.52
CA LYS A 538 18.52 30.89 4.63
C LYS A 538 18.79 30.21 5.95
N GLU A 539 19.66 30.82 6.74
CA GLU A 539 20.05 30.42 8.10
C GLU A 539 18.91 30.72 9.10
N THR A 540 18.61 29.78 9.99
CA THR A 540 17.88 30.04 11.22
C THR A 540 18.76 29.57 12.38
N GLU A 541 19.21 30.53 13.18
CA GLU A 541 20.08 30.31 14.35
C GLU A 541 19.33 29.66 15.50
N CYS A 542 19.80 28.52 15.99
CA CYS A 542 19.56 28.02 17.33
C CYS A 542 20.86 28.09 18.13
N SER A 543 20.90 29.04 19.04
CA SER A 543 22.04 29.30 19.92
C SER A 543 22.14 28.27 21.06
N GLY A 544 23.31 27.66 21.20
CA GLY A 544 23.81 27.02 22.41
C GLY A 544 23.66 25.51 22.46
N LEU A 545 24.57 24.79 21.87
CA LEU A 545 25.22 23.52 22.25
C LEU A 545 25.73 22.67 21.07
N VAL A 546 25.77 23.18 19.86
CA VAL A 546 26.32 22.44 18.70
C VAL A 546 27.23 23.34 17.88
N ALA A 547 28.35 23.76 18.47
CA ALA A 547 29.47 24.27 17.69
C ALA A 547 30.18 23.08 17.01
N GLY A 548 29.66 22.61 15.87
CA GLY A 548 30.29 21.49 15.16
C GLY A 548 29.46 20.84 14.03
N LEU A 549 28.17 21.10 13.95
CA LEU A 549 27.34 20.62 12.84
C LEU A 549 27.19 21.73 11.81
N LYS A 550 28.16 21.86 10.91
CA LYS A 550 27.98 22.60 9.66
C LYS A 550 27.69 21.60 8.55
N GLU A 551 26.57 21.86 7.88
CA GLU A 551 26.00 21.16 6.73
C GLU A 551 25.12 19.95 7.05
N ALA A 552 23.85 20.23 7.40
CA ALA A 552 22.75 19.30 7.11
C ALA A 552 22.35 19.50 5.65
N VAL A 553 22.68 18.57 4.77
CA VAL A 553 22.17 18.56 3.40
C VAL A 553 20.87 17.73 3.42
N ILE A 554 19.75 18.41 3.27
CA ILE A 554 18.41 17.84 3.13
C ILE A 554 18.28 17.11 1.78
#